data_217513fa3c5c051e10d3eb83dae3b468
#
_entry.id   217513fa3c5c051e10d3eb83dae3b468
#
_cell.length_a   1.000
_cell.length_b   1.000
_cell.length_c   1.000
_cell.angle_alpha   90.00
_cell.angle_beta   90.00
_cell.angle_gamma   90.00
#
_symmetry.space_group_name_H-M   'P 1'
#
loop_
_entity.id
_entity.type
_entity.pdbx_description
1 polymer ?
#
loop_
_entity_poly.entity_id
_entity_poly.type
_entity_poly.pdbx_seq_one_letter_code
_entity_poly.pdbx_strand_id
1 'polypeptide(L)'
;MVAKFPPLVSVGWLAARLPAVKVIDASWYLPAMGRDARGEYATQRIPGARFFDLDDTDDTSGLPHMLPSTEHFAQCMSSLGVRTGDHVICYDGKGIFSAPRLWWMLRANGHLEASVLDGGLPAWVAEGHPVDQSPPPPPLEGKPSEFAATLQPGAVWSMAQIQENLQAEPGRRSLVVDARPAARFEGTAAE
;
A
#
# COMPACT_ATOMS: atom_id res chain seq x y z
N MET A 1 -14.12 -8.32 -12.14
CA MET A 1 -13.48 -7.34 -13.05
C MET A 1 -12.00 -7.65 -13.15
N VAL A 2 -11.41 -7.61 -14.36
CA VAL A 2 -9.97 -7.82 -14.56
C VAL A 2 -9.28 -6.46 -14.43
N ALA A 3 -8.17 -6.40 -13.67
CA ALA A 3 -7.38 -5.18 -13.56
C ALA A 3 -6.83 -4.77 -14.94
N LYS A 4 -6.90 -3.49 -15.27
CA LYS A 4 -6.43 -2.91 -16.55
C LYS A 4 -4.89 -2.86 -16.63
N PHE A 5 -4.24 -2.78 -15.47
CA PHE A 5 -2.79 -2.66 -15.37
C PHE A 5 -2.16 -3.85 -14.64
N PRO A 6 -0.90 -4.20 -14.93
CA PRO A 6 -0.20 -5.27 -14.23
C PRO A 6 0.04 -4.88 -12.76
N PRO A 7 0.16 -5.86 -11.84
CA PRO A 7 0.43 -5.58 -10.42
C PRO A 7 1.81 -4.97 -10.18
N LEU A 8 2.79 -5.23 -11.04
CA LEU A 8 4.14 -4.66 -11.00
C LEU A 8 4.41 -3.84 -12.28
N VAL A 9 5.09 -2.70 -12.12
CA VAL A 9 5.58 -1.87 -13.23
C VAL A 9 7.07 -1.59 -13.03
N SER A 10 7.82 -1.53 -14.13
CA SER A 10 9.25 -1.19 -14.09
C SER A 10 9.48 0.31 -13.90
N VAL A 11 10.69 0.66 -13.51
CA VAL A 11 11.15 2.05 -13.40
C VAL A 11 10.99 2.78 -14.74
N GLY A 12 11.46 2.19 -15.85
CA GLY A 12 11.31 2.79 -17.18
C GLY A 12 9.86 2.98 -17.61
N TRP A 13 8.95 2.07 -17.21
CA TRP A 13 7.52 2.23 -17.45
C TRP A 13 6.96 3.44 -16.72
N LEU A 14 7.33 3.63 -15.44
CA LEU A 14 6.89 4.76 -14.63
C LEU A 14 7.48 6.07 -15.15
N ALA A 15 8.78 6.12 -15.44
CA ALA A 15 9.46 7.32 -15.94
C ALA A 15 8.78 7.90 -17.18
N ALA A 16 8.34 7.04 -18.09
CA ALA A 16 7.63 7.45 -19.30
C ALA A 16 6.19 7.96 -19.06
N ARG A 17 5.64 7.83 -17.84
CA ARG A 17 4.23 8.11 -17.51
C ARG A 17 4.03 9.02 -16.30
N LEU A 18 5.10 9.50 -15.67
CA LEU A 18 5.04 10.26 -14.42
C LEU A 18 3.93 11.31 -14.34
N PRO A 19 3.70 12.20 -15.33
CA PRO A 19 2.64 13.19 -15.16
C PRO A 19 1.22 12.62 -15.22
N ALA A 20 1.06 11.41 -15.79
CA ALA A 20 -0.26 10.82 -16.06
C ALA A 20 -0.72 9.80 -14.99
N VAL A 21 0.12 9.52 -14.00
CA VAL A 21 -0.16 8.57 -12.93
C VAL A 21 -0.02 9.24 -11.56
N LYS A 22 -0.62 8.65 -10.54
CA LYS A 22 -0.45 9.06 -9.14
C LYS A 22 0.63 8.20 -8.50
N VAL A 23 1.67 8.81 -7.98
CA VAL A 23 2.77 8.10 -7.31
C VAL A 23 2.64 8.31 -5.82
N ILE A 24 2.59 7.22 -5.06
CA ILE A 24 2.43 7.24 -3.60
C ILE A 24 3.60 6.49 -2.95
N ASP A 25 4.31 7.20 -2.10
CA ASP A 25 5.28 6.63 -1.17
C ASP A 25 4.52 6.00 0.00
N ALA A 26 4.61 4.71 0.14
CA ALA A 26 4.03 3.93 1.22
C ALA A 26 5.14 3.28 2.06
N SER A 27 6.25 3.97 2.23
CA SER A 27 7.37 3.50 3.04
C SER A 27 6.95 3.33 4.49
N TRP A 28 7.28 2.18 5.02
CA TRP A 28 7.16 1.83 6.43
C TRP A 28 8.33 0.91 6.80
N TYR A 29 8.84 1.03 7.99
CA TYR A 29 10.01 0.27 8.42
C TYR A 29 9.78 -0.37 9.78
N LEU A 30 10.33 -1.56 9.99
CA LEU A 30 10.35 -2.18 11.30
C LEU A 30 11.12 -1.28 12.30
N PRO A 31 10.65 -1.12 13.54
CA PRO A 31 11.33 -0.28 14.54
C PRO A 31 12.83 -0.59 14.71
N ALA A 32 13.20 -1.88 14.63
CA ALA A 32 14.59 -2.32 14.72
C ALA A 32 15.50 -1.79 13.58
N MET A 33 14.93 -1.27 12.49
CA MET A 33 15.70 -0.70 11.38
C MET A 33 16.18 0.73 11.65
N GLY A 34 15.59 1.42 12.64
CA GLY A 34 15.98 2.78 13.02
C GLY A 34 15.80 3.82 11.90
N ARG A 35 14.89 3.57 10.95
CA ARG A 35 14.63 4.45 9.81
C ARG A 35 13.37 5.28 10.06
N ASP A 36 13.35 6.49 9.48
CA ASP A 36 12.21 7.41 9.51
C ASP A 36 11.64 7.58 8.09
N ALA A 37 10.56 6.87 7.78
CA ALA A 37 9.95 6.87 6.45
C ALA A 37 9.49 8.27 6.01
N ARG A 38 8.89 9.04 6.91
CA ARG A 38 8.40 10.40 6.60
C ARG A 38 9.56 11.38 6.42
N GLY A 39 10.59 11.30 7.25
CA GLY A 39 11.81 12.09 7.12
C GLY A 39 12.57 11.77 5.84
N GLU A 40 12.67 10.50 5.48
CA GLU A 40 13.31 10.07 4.23
C GLU A 40 12.53 10.57 3.00
N TYR A 41 11.20 10.43 2.99
CA TYR A 41 10.35 10.99 1.94
C TYR A 41 10.52 12.51 1.80
N ALA A 42 10.65 13.24 2.91
CA ALA A 42 10.88 14.68 2.88
C ALA A 42 12.24 15.05 2.27
N THR A 43 13.22 14.17 2.42
CA THR A 43 14.60 14.38 1.91
C THR A 43 14.74 13.97 0.44
N GLN A 44 14.10 12.88 0.04
CA GLN A 44 14.24 12.32 -1.32
C GLN A 44 13.04 11.46 -1.70
N ARG A 45 12.42 11.76 -2.82
CA ARG A 45 11.26 11.01 -3.34
C ARG A 45 11.22 11.00 -4.88
N ILE A 46 10.41 10.14 -5.45
CA ILE A 46 10.07 10.19 -6.88
C ILE A 46 9.31 11.49 -7.16
N PRO A 47 9.61 12.24 -8.24
CA PRO A 47 8.95 13.49 -8.55
C PRO A 47 7.42 13.37 -8.61
N GLY A 48 6.73 14.27 -7.90
CA GLY A 48 5.27 14.30 -7.81
C GLY A 48 4.67 13.29 -6.83
N ALA A 49 5.48 12.46 -6.17
CA ALA A 49 5.00 11.51 -5.18
C ALA A 49 4.39 12.20 -3.96
N ARG A 50 3.37 11.56 -3.39
CA ARG A 50 2.76 11.89 -2.10
C ARG A 50 3.05 10.78 -1.10
N PHE A 51 3.10 11.10 0.18
CA PHE A 51 3.35 10.12 1.25
C PHE A 51 2.04 9.66 1.86
N PHE A 52 1.85 8.33 1.92
CA PHE A 52 0.78 7.68 2.66
C PHE A 52 1.35 6.97 3.88
N ASP A 53 0.87 7.33 5.06
CA ASP A 53 1.24 6.65 6.29
C ASP A 53 0.43 5.36 6.43
N LEU A 54 1.10 4.21 6.46
CA LEU A 54 0.43 2.90 6.60
C LEU A 54 -0.17 2.68 7.99
N ASP A 55 0.22 3.51 8.97
CA ASP A 55 -0.32 3.49 10.33
C ASP A 55 -1.42 4.54 10.54
N ASP A 56 -1.78 5.32 9.51
CA ASP A 56 -2.92 6.23 9.55
C ASP A 56 -4.23 5.43 9.48
N THR A 57 -4.82 5.22 10.63
CA THR A 57 -6.05 4.43 10.80
C THR A 57 -6.97 5.05 11.83
N ASP A 58 -8.28 4.87 11.65
CA ASP A 58 -9.34 5.19 12.61
C ASP A 58 -9.77 3.97 13.45
N ASP A 59 -9.03 2.88 13.38
CA ASP A 59 -9.26 1.69 14.20
C ASP A 59 -9.00 1.98 15.68
N THR A 60 -9.92 1.56 16.54
CA THR A 60 -9.87 1.80 17.99
C THR A 60 -9.47 0.59 18.80
N SER A 61 -9.06 -0.51 18.16
CA SER A 61 -8.68 -1.76 18.85
C SER A 61 -7.38 -1.64 19.65
N GLY A 62 -6.56 -0.63 19.35
CA GLY A 62 -5.22 -0.46 19.92
C GLY A 62 -4.18 -1.40 19.34
N LEU A 63 -4.54 -2.18 18.32
CA LEU A 63 -3.60 -3.04 17.61
C LEU A 63 -2.85 -2.23 16.52
N PRO A 64 -1.57 -2.53 16.28
CA PRO A 64 -0.80 -1.82 15.25
C PRO A 64 -1.25 -2.26 13.85
N HIS A 65 -1.05 -1.38 12.86
CA HIS A 65 -1.19 -1.65 11.43
C HIS A 65 -2.58 -2.15 11.01
N MET A 66 -3.63 -1.76 11.73
CA MET A 66 -5.00 -2.14 11.40
C MET A 66 -5.46 -1.47 10.10
N LEU A 67 -6.39 -2.14 9.41
CA LEU A 67 -7.00 -1.57 8.21
C LEU A 67 -7.94 -0.44 8.63
N PRO A 68 -7.80 0.77 8.06
CA PRO A 68 -8.75 1.86 8.32
C PRO A 68 -10.14 1.53 7.78
N SER A 69 -11.16 2.25 8.27
CA SER A 69 -12.48 2.22 7.65
C SER A 69 -12.43 2.67 6.19
N THR A 70 -13.42 2.28 5.41
CA THR A 70 -13.53 2.71 4.00
C THR A 70 -13.63 4.22 3.87
N GLU A 71 -14.32 4.87 4.80
CA GLU A 71 -14.50 6.31 4.88
C GLU A 71 -13.18 7.03 5.15
N HIS A 72 -12.44 6.57 6.15
CA HIS A 72 -11.12 7.14 6.49
C HIS A 72 -10.14 6.95 5.33
N PHE A 73 -10.07 5.73 4.76
CA PHE A 73 -9.21 5.45 3.61
C PHE A 73 -9.54 6.33 2.41
N ALA A 74 -10.84 6.54 2.11
CA ALA A 74 -11.27 7.42 1.03
C ALA A 74 -10.84 8.87 1.26
N GLN A 75 -10.93 9.37 2.50
CA GLN A 75 -10.47 10.71 2.87
C GLN A 75 -8.95 10.83 2.70
N CYS A 76 -8.17 9.85 3.17
CA CYS A 76 -6.72 9.81 3.00
C CYS A 76 -6.33 9.87 1.52
N MET A 77 -6.90 9.00 0.68
CA MET A 77 -6.60 8.99 -0.77
C MET A 77 -6.97 10.31 -1.44
N SER A 78 -8.10 10.90 -1.08
CA SER A 78 -8.53 12.19 -1.63
C SER A 78 -7.61 13.33 -1.21
N SER A 79 -7.12 13.34 0.04
CA SER A 79 -6.16 14.34 0.53
C SER A 79 -4.80 14.25 -0.18
N LEU A 80 -4.46 13.07 -0.69
CA LEU A 80 -3.29 12.82 -1.55
C LEU A 80 -3.57 13.16 -3.02
N GLY A 81 -4.78 13.61 -3.37
CA GLY A 81 -5.17 13.95 -4.73
C GLY A 81 -5.40 12.75 -5.65
N VAL A 82 -5.68 11.59 -5.06
CA VAL A 82 -6.09 10.39 -5.80
C VAL A 82 -7.60 10.46 -6.04
N ARG A 83 -8.02 10.17 -7.26
CA ARG A 83 -9.41 10.11 -7.70
C ARG A 83 -9.77 8.68 -8.10
N THR A 84 -11.05 8.36 -8.05
CA THR A 84 -11.55 7.12 -8.65
C THR A 84 -11.17 7.05 -10.13
N GLY A 85 -10.48 5.96 -10.50
CA GLY A 85 -10.01 5.73 -11.88
C GLY A 85 -8.59 6.22 -12.19
N ASP A 86 -7.94 6.96 -11.28
CA ASP A 86 -6.51 7.25 -11.43
C ASP A 86 -5.69 5.94 -11.37
N HIS A 87 -4.62 5.84 -12.16
CA HIS A 87 -3.66 4.76 -11.97
C HIS A 87 -2.67 5.13 -10.85
N VAL A 88 -2.71 4.40 -9.75
CA VAL A 88 -1.88 4.62 -8.57
C VAL A 88 -0.65 3.71 -8.61
N ILE A 89 0.53 4.27 -8.51
CA ILE A 89 1.79 3.55 -8.39
C ILE A 89 2.29 3.66 -6.96
N CYS A 90 2.29 2.54 -6.25
CA CYS A 90 2.80 2.43 -4.88
C CYS A 90 4.29 2.08 -4.92
N TYR A 91 5.11 2.78 -4.14
CA TYR A 91 6.51 2.41 -3.95
C TYR A 91 6.93 2.54 -2.50
N ASP A 92 8.09 2.01 -2.16
CA ASP A 92 8.74 2.22 -0.86
C ASP A 92 10.25 2.44 -0.98
N GLY A 93 10.86 2.91 0.08
CA GLY A 93 12.28 3.22 0.17
C GLY A 93 13.19 1.99 0.41
N LYS A 94 12.65 0.77 0.35
CA LYS A 94 13.43 -0.47 0.55
C LYS A 94 13.46 -1.35 -0.70
N GLY A 95 12.55 -1.13 -1.63
CA GLY A 95 12.46 -1.88 -2.88
C GLY A 95 11.07 -2.45 -3.13
N ILE A 96 10.71 -3.54 -2.50
CA ILE A 96 9.34 -4.05 -2.36
C ILE A 96 9.23 -4.61 -0.94
N PHE A 97 8.76 -3.80 -0.01
CA PHE A 97 8.62 -4.19 1.39
C PHE A 97 7.25 -3.81 1.95
N SER A 98 6.91 -2.53 1.96
CA SER A 98 5.67 -2.00 2.50
C SER A 98 4.68 -1.52 1.43
N ALA A 99 5.15 -1.15 0.25
CA ALA A 99 4.32 -0.71 -0.87
C ALA A 99 3.20 -1.71 -1.26
N PRO A 100 3.39 -3.04 -1.21
CA PRO A 100 2.33 -4.00 -1.47
C PRO A 100 1.15 -3.89 -0.50
N ARG A 101 1.36 -3.38 0.72
CA ARG A 101 0.27 -3.16 1.68
C ARG A 101 -0.70 -2.10 1.15
N LEU A 102 -0.21 -0.94 0.70
CA LEU A 102 -1.08 0.10 0.10
C LEU A 102 -1.74 -0.40 -1.19
N TRP A 103 -0.99 -1.08 -2.06
CA TRP A 103 -1.55 -1.69 -3.28
C TRP A 103 -2.73 -2.62 -2.96
N TRP A 104 -2.57 -3.46 -1.94
CA TRP A 104 -3.64 -4.35 -1.49
C TRP A 104 -4.82 -3.56 -0.91
N MET A 105 -4.58 -2.53 -0.08
CA MET A 105 -5.63 -1.68 0.50
C MET A 105 -6.47 -1.00 -0.59
N LEU A 106 -5.83 -0.47 -1.64
CA LEU A 106 -6.52 0.11 -2.80
C LEU A 106 -7.46 -0.93 -3.44
N ARG A 107 -6.95 -2.12 -3.72
CA ARG A 107 -7.71 -3.20 -4.36
C ARG A 107 -8.81 -3.75 -3.45
N ALA A 108 -8.54 -3.92 -2.17
CA ALA A 108 -9.52 -4.34 -1.18
C ALA A 108 -10.69 -3.35 -1.09
N ASN A 109 -10.42 -2.05 -1.32
CA ASN A 109 -11.43 -0.99 -1.38
C ASN A 109 -11.99 -0.73 -2.79
N GLY A 110 -11.79 -1.67 -3.74
CA GLY A 110 -12.40 -1.62 -5.06
C GLY A 110 -11.64 -0.81 -6.11
N HIS A 111 -10.50 -0.19 -5.76
CA HIS A 111 -9.67 0.55 -6.71
C HIS A 111 -8.66 -0.39 -7.39
N LEU A 112 -9.03 -0.90 -8.55
CA LEU A 112 -8.23 -1.90 -9.27
C LEU A 112 -7.06 -1.33 -10.07
N GLU A 113 -7.08 -0.03 -10.35
CA GLU A 113 -6.08 0.70 -11.13
C GLU A 113 -4.86 1.04 -10.25
N ALA A 114 -4.20 0.00 -9.73
CA ALA A 114 -3.06 0.12 -8.83
C ALA A 114 -1.95 -0.85 -9.20
N SER A 115 -0.70 -0.39 -9.11
CA SER A 115 0.52 -1.18 -9.35
C SER A 115 1.58 -0.86 -8.31
N VAL A 116 2.52 -1.77 -8.10
CA VAL A 116 3.72 -1.55 -7.28
C VAL A 116 4.89 -1.27 -8.22
N LEU A 117 5.74 -0.31 -7.87
CA LEU A 117 7.00 -0.05 -8.58
C LEU A 117 8.02 -1.12 -8.22
N ASP A 118 8.45 -1.89 -9.21
CA ASP A 118 9.47 -2.92 -9.02
C ASP A 118 10.81 -2.29 -8.62
N GLY A 119 11.37 -2.75 -7.49
CA GLY A 119 12.57 -2.21 -6.90
C GLY A 119 12.42 -0.86 -6.17
N GLY A 120 11.24 -0.24 -6.18
CA GLY A 120 10.92 0.98 -5.41
C GLY A 120 11.87 2.16 -5.67
N LEU A 121 12.04 3.04 -4.67
CA LEU A 121 12.95 4.19 -4.76
C LEU A 121 14.43 3.78 -5.01
N PRO A 122 14.96 2.69 -4.42
CA PRO A 122 16.32 2.25 -4.71
C PRO A 122 16.57 1.97 -6.20
N ALA A 123 15.66 1.27 -6.89
CA ALA A 123 15.81 1.01 -8.32
C ALA A 123 15.67 2.28 -9.16
N TRP A 124 14.74 3.17 -8.81
CA TRP A 124 14.57 4.48 -9.44
C TRP A 124 15.87 5.30 -9.44
N VAL A 125 16.53 5.34 -8.27
CA VAL A 125 17.83 6.05 -8.12
C VAL A 125 18.96 5.33 -8.85
N ALA A 126 19.03 4.01 -8.76
CA ALA A 126 20.07 3.21 -9.42
C ALA A 126 20.03 3.32 -10.94
N GLU A 127 18.86 3.48 -11.54
CA GLU A 127 18.69 3.74 -12.97
C GLU A 127 18.95 5.20 -13.38
N GLY A 128 19.35 6.06 -12.42
CA GLY A 128 19.75 7.45 -12.68
C GLY A 128 18.60 8.42 -12.93
N HIS A 129 17.39 8.08 -12.53
CA HIS A 129 16.24 8.96 -12.69
C HIS A 129 16.25 10.12 -11.65
N PRO A 130 15.68 11.28 -12.00
CA PRO A 130 15.67 12.45 -11.12
C PRO A 130 14.84 12.18 -9.87
N VAL A 131 15.27 12.78 -8.76
CA VAL A 131 14.56 12.77 -7.48
C VAL A 131 14.15 14.18 -7.08
N ASP A 132 13.05 14.29 -6.38
CA ASP A 132 12.58 15.54 -5.79
C ASP A 132 13.06 15.64 -4.34
N GLN A 133 13.77 16.73 -4.03
CA GLN A 133 14.32 17.08 -2.71
C GLN A 133 13.72 18.40 -2.19
N SER A 134 12.72 18.94 -2.88
CA SER A 134 12.00 20.12 -2.42
C SER A 134 11.14 19.81 -1.18
N PRO A 135 10.71 20.81 -0.41
CA PRO A 135 9.76 20.57 0.70
C PRO A 135 8.54 19.79 0.23
N PRO A 136 8.04 18.81 1.00
CA PRO A 136 6.86 18.04 0.64
C PRO A 136 5.66 18.94 0.38
N PRO A 137 4.88 18.68 -0.67
CA PRO A 137 3.67 19.45 -0.92
C PRO A 137 2.65 19.20 0.20
N PRO A 138 1.92 20.23 0.68
CA PRO A 138 0.91 20.08 1.71
C PRO A 138 -0.22 19.15 1.25
N PRO A 139 -0.97 18.54 2.19
CA PRO A 139 -2.19 17.83 1.87
C PRO A 139 -3.17 18.74 1.12
N LEU A 140 -4.02 18.15 0.29
CA LEU A 140 -5.07 18.89 -0.41
C LEU A 140 -6.27 19.05 0.51
N GLU A 141 -6.34 20.17 1.23
CA GLU A 141 -7.41 20.47 2.16
C GLU A 141 -8.71 20.89 1.46
N GLY A 142 -9.84 20.60 2.10
CA GLY A 142 -11.15 21.18 1.78
C GLY A 142 -11.83 20.70 0.51
N LYS A 143 -11.34 19.68 -0.16
CA LYS A 143 -12.05 19.08 -1.31
C LYS A 143 -12.94 17.93 -0.86
N PRO A 144 -14.15 17.79 -1.43
CA PRO A 144 -14.94 16.57 -1.26
C PRO A 144 -14.11 15.36 -1.68
N SER A 145 -14.37 14.21 -1.05
CA SER A 145 -13.71 12.97 -1.45
C SER A 145 -14.05 12.66 -2.92
N GLU A 146 -13.02 12.69 -3.77
CA GLU A 146 -13.11 12.28 -5.17
C GLU A 146 -12.72 10.80 -5.36
N PHE A 147 -12.31 10.15 -4.28
CA PHE A 147 -11.98 8.74 -4.23
C PHE A 147 -13.12 7.95 -3.59
N ALA A 148 -13.72 7.03 -4.34
CA ALA A 148 -14.73 6.13 -3.83
C ALA A 148 -14.07 4.85 -3.33
N ALA A 149 -14.29 4.51 -2.05
CA ALA A 149 -13.85 3.27 -1.44
C ALA A 149 -15.06 2.40 -1.10
N THR A 150 -14.96 1.11 -1.38
CA THR A 150 -15.96 0.11 -0.99
C THR A 150 -15.23 -1.19 -0.73
N LEU A 151 -15.24 -1.65 0.52
CA LEU A 151 -14.57 -2.91 0.88
C LEU A 151 -15.19 -4.07 0.09
N GLN A 152 -14.34 -4.75 -0.67
CA GLN A 152 -14.80 -5.85 -1.51
C GLN A 152 -15.11 -7.09 -0.68
N PRO A 153 -16.23 -7.78 -0.94
CA PRO A 153 -16.58 -9.01 -0.25
C PRO A 153 -15.42 -10.03 -0.34
N GLY A 154 -15.04 -10.59 0.81
CA GLY A 154 -13.98 -11.60 0.89
C GLY A 154 -12.54 -11.06 0.81
N ALA A 155 -12.34 -9.74 0.70
CA ALA A 155 -11.00 -9.15 0.74
C ALA A 155 -10.33 -9.28 2.12
N VAL A 156 -11.14 -9.30 3.18
CA VAL A 156 -10.72 -9.48 4.56
C VAL A 156 -11.56 -10.58 5.19
N TRP A 157 -10.93 -11.50 5.88
CA TRP A 157 -11.60 -12.55 6.64
C TRP A 157 -11.47 -12.29 8.14
N SER A 158 -12.58 -12.43 8.84
CA SER A 158 -12.60 -12.42 10.30
C SER A 158 -12.06 -13.73 10.88
N MET A 159 -11.71 -13.71 12.15
CA MET A 159 -11.32 -14.92 12.88
C MET A 159 -12.42 -16.00 12.82
N ALA A 160 -13.70 -15.60 12.92
CA ALA A 160 -14.83 -16.52 12.80
C ALA A 160 -14.87 -17.20 11.42
N GLN A 161 -14.66 -16.45 10.34
CA GLN A 161 -14.61 -17.02 8.98
C GLN A 161 -13.42 -17.97 8.79
N ILE A 162 -12.27 -17.69 9.38
CA ILE A 162 -11.13 -18.62 9.38
C ILE A 162 -11.50 -19.91 10.15
N GLN A 163 -12.15 -19.81 11.32
CA GLN A 163 -12.60 -20.96 12.09
C GLN A 163 -13.61 -21.82 11.33
N GLU A 164 -14.59 -21.19 10.68
CA GLU A 164 -15.57 -21.87 9.81
C GLU A 164 -14.86 -22.60 8.66
N ASN A 165 -13.91 -21.94 8.00
CA ASN A 165 -13.12 -22.55 6.94
C ASN A 165 -12.35 -23.78 7.41
N LEU A 166 -11.76 -23.75 8.60
CA LEU A 166 -11.04 -24.90 9.18
C LEU A 166 -11.97 -26.07 9.50
N GLN A 167 -13.23 -25.81 9.82
CA GLN A 167 -14.24 -26.82 10.14
C GLN A 167 -15.00 -27.33 8.90
N ALA A 168 -14.87 -26.65 7.76
CA ALA A 168 -15.55 -27.05 6.53
C ALA A 168 -15.02 -28.38 5.99
N GLU A 169 -15.81 -29.06 5.16
CA GLU A 169 -15.40 -30.28 4.47
C GLU A 169 -14.14 -30.04 3.62
N PRO A 170 -13.21 -31.01 3.53
CA PRO A 170 -11.93 -30.82 2.83
C PRO A 170 -12.03 -30.23 1.41
N GLY A 171 -13.06 -30.60 0.66
CA GLY A 171 -13.29 -30.09 -0.70
C GLY A 171 -13.90 -28.70 -0.78
N ARG A 172 -14.25 -28.10 0.35
CA ARG A 172 -14.83 -26.73 0.46
C ARG A 172 -13.89 -25.75 1.16
N ARG A 173 -12.77 -26.21 1.68
CA ARG A 173 -11.81 -25.37 2.39
C ARG A 173 -11.03 -24.50 1.42
N SER A 174 -10.96 -23.22 1.74
CA SER A 174 -9.96 -22.34 1.14
C SER A 174 -8.60 -22.61 1.75
N LEU A 175 -7.55 -22.61 0.93
CA LEU A 175 -6.18 -22.73 1.41
C LEU A 175 -5.79 -21.47 2.20
N VAL A 176 -5.35 -21.67 3.43
CA VAL A 176 -4.78 -20.62 4.28
C VAL A 176 -3.26 -20.69 4.16
N VAL A 177 -2.62 -19.60 3.78
CA VAL A 177 -1.17 -19.50 3.65
C VAL A 177 -0.64 -18.54 4.70
N ASP A 178 0.31 -18.99 5.51
CA ASP A 178 1.07 -18.14 6.42
C ASP A 178 2.30 -17.60 5.68
N ALA A 179 2.39 -16.28 5.54
CA ALA A 179 3.50 -15.61 4.86
C ALA A 179 4.69 -15.28 5.80
N ARG A 180 4.61 -15.68 7.08
CA ARG A 180 5.71 -15.50 8.03
C ARG A 180 6.87 -16.47 7.74
N PRO A 181 8.10 -16.20 8.22
CA PRO A 181 9.20 -17.17 8.14
C PRO A 181 8.83 -18.50 8.81
N ALA A 182 9.34 -19.60 8.28
CA ALA A 182 9.03 -20.95 8.74
C ALA A 182 9.18 -21.12 10.27
N ALA A 183 10.23 -20.56 10.86
CA ALA A 183 10.46 -20.65 12.30
C ALA A 183 9.34 -20.00 13.15
N ARG A 184 8.68 -18.94 12.66
CA ARG A 184 7.50 -18.35 13.31
C ARG A 184 6.25 -19.20 13.10
N PHE A 185 6.07 -19.74 11.91
CA PHE A 185 4.98 -20.66 11.64
C PHE A 185 5.04 -21.93 12.53
N GLU A 186 6.24 -22.45 12.72
CA GLU A 186 6.51 -23.63 13.54
C GLU A 186 6.55 -23.33 15.06
N GLY A 187 6.47 -22.07 15.46
CA GLY A 187 6.55 -21.65 16.87
C GLY A 187 7.94 -21.81 17.49
N THR A 188 8.98 -21.92 16.68
CA THR A 188 10.39 -22.08 17.13
C THR A 188 11.12 -20.73 17.25
N ALA A 189 10.54 -19.65 16.77
CA ALA A 189 11.01 -18.29 16.95
C ALA A 189 9.92 -17.40 17.55
N ALA A 190 10.33 -16.35 18.28
CA ALA A 190 9.40 -15.35 18.81
C ALA A 190 8.67 -14.57 17.70
N GLU A 191 7.49 -14.03 18.04
CA GLU A 191 6.72 -13.14 17.19
C GLU A 191 7.47 -11.82 16.93
#